data_f647aadf790ca741e1315abc2b796dad
#
_entry.id   f647aadf790ca741e1315abc2b796dad
#
_cell.length_a   1.000
_cell.length_b   1.000
_cell.length_c   1.000
_cell.angle_alpha   90.00
_cell.angle_beta   90.00
_cell.angle_gamma   90.00
#
_symmetry.space_group_name_H-M   'P 1'
#
loop_
_entity.id
_entity.type
_entity.pdbx_description
1 polymer ?
#
loop_
_entity_poly.entity_id
_entity_poly.type
_entity_poly.pdbx_seq_one_letter_code
_entity_poly.pdbx_strand_id
1 'polypeptide(L)'
;TAEPDYQKIFSTRVYVENKPMTYDVDLTGFPAERDMSMIEPVVKGSTTQDIYQAYLELMSPIQDKMHKMDDSINQTTDLAQRVALAKEAIKLQEEMRHQTSLFIQQHTTSLVAFDLLLESFSSLPTPYTSQQIDEMMGWLKNDWSSSAQYPMLQMQAEMAKHTAIGNHYIDGTVVNPE
;
A
#
# COMPACT_ATOMS: atom_id res chain seq x y z
N THR A 1 -30.85 22.55 -16.03
CA THR A 1 -30.84 21.19 -15.41
C THR A 1 -29.45 20.98 -14.91
N ALA A 2 -29.24 21.11 -13.58
CA ALA A 2 -27.98 20.76 -12.94
C ALA A 2 -27.78 19.25 -13.11
N GLU A 3 -26.62 18.84 -13.64
CA GLU A 3 -26.22 17.45 -13.61
C GLU A 3 -26.19 16.97 -12.15
N PRO A 4 -26.64 15.74 -11.86
CA PRO A 4 -26.55 15.22 -10.51
C PRO A 4 -25.08 15.18 -10.10
N ASP A 5 -24.77 15.88 -9.01
CA ASP A 5 -23.45 15.79 -8.37
C ASP A 5 -23.17 14.32 -8.10
N TYR A 6 -22.21 13.75 -8.83
CA TYR A 6 -21.74 12.41 -8.56
C TYR A 6 -21.20 12.40 -7.12
N GLN A 7 -21.90 11.72 -6.24
CA GLN A 7 -21.46 11.57 -4.87
C GLN A 7 -20.06 10.97 -4.88
N LYS A 8 -19.07 11.77 -4.49
CA LYS A 8 -17.72 11.26 -4.28
C LYS A 8 -17.79 10.24 -3.15
N ILE A 9 -17.50 8.99 -3.46
CA ILE A 9 -17.41 7.93 -2.46
C ILE A 9 -16.01 7.96 -1.88
N PHE A 10 -15.92 8.07 -0.57
CA PHE A 10 -14.67 8.03 0.17
C PHE A 10 -14.62 6.73 0.94
N SER A 11 -13.49 6.09 0.91
CA SER A 11 -13.25 4.87 1.68
C SER A 11 -12.02 5.06 2.56
N THR A 12 -12.13 4.64 3.80
CA THR A 12 -11.00 4.55 4.72
C THR A 12 -10.91 3.13 5.26
N ARG A 13 -9.68 2.69 5.58
CA ARG A 13 -9.46 1.39 6.20
C ARG A 13 -9.60 1.52 7.71
N VAL A 14 -10.39 0.64 8.29
CA VAL A 14 -10.58 0.52 9.74
C VAL A 14 -10.48 -0.93 10.15
N TYR A 15 -9.66 -1.20 11.17
CA TYR A 15 -9.50 -2.53 11.75
C TYR A 15 -10.47 -2.74 12.89
N VAL A 16 -11.38 -3.71 12.71
CA VAL A 16 -12.43 -4.06 13.68
C VAL A 16 -11.97 -5.26 14.50
N GLU A 17 -12.04 -5.13 15.83
CA GLU A 17 -11.76 -6.21 16.79
C GLU A 17 -13.03 -6.64 17.51
N ASN A 18 -13.05 -7.87 18.04
CA ASN A 18 -14.19 -8.39 18.81
C ASN A 18 -14.20 -7.85 20.26
N LYS A 19 -14.26 -6.52 20.38
CA LYS A 19 -14.38 -5.77 21.64
C LYS A 19 -15.05 -4.43 21.40
N PRO A 20 -15.54 -3.72 22.46
CA PRO A 20 -16.12 -2.39 22.29
C PRO A 20 -15.13 -1.42 21.65
N MET A 21 -15.56 -0.77 20.58
CA MET A 21 -14.80 0.23 19.83
C MET A 21 -15.66 1.45 19.56
N THR A 22 -15.04 2.60 19.43
CA THR A 22 -15.72 3.83 19.02
C THR A 22 -15.04 4.41 17.80
N TYR A 23 -15.88 4.95 16.91
CA TYR A 23 -15.46 5.64 15.68
C TYR A 23 -16.00 7.07 15.77
N ASP A 24 -15.11 8.03 15.73
CA ASP A 24 -15.46 9.44 15.70
C ASP A 24 -14.99 10.04 14.38
N VAL A 25 -15.91 10.60 13.61
CA VAL A 25 -15.65 11.19 12.29
C VAL A 25 -16.08 12.64 12.32
N ASP A 26 -15.14 13.55 12.17
CA ASP A 26 -15.45 14.98 12.06
C ASP A 26 -15.93 15.30 10.64
N LEU A 27 -17.23 15.52 10.51
CA LEU A 27 -17.90 15.94 9.29
C LEU A 27 -18.06 17.45 9.17
N THR A 28 -17.43 18.24 10.00
CA THR A 28 -17.50 19.71 9.96
C THR A 28 -16.91 20.21 8.62
N GLY A 29 -17.69 21.03 7.89
CA GLY A 29 -17.29 21.54 6.57
C GLY A 29 -17.54 20.60 5.40
N PHE A 30 -18.24 19.48 5.61
CA PHE A 30 -18.69 18.57 4.54
C PHE A 30 -19.89 19.15 3.76
N PRO A 31 -19.96 19.03 2.43
CA PRO A 31 -18.98 18.48 1.48
C PRO A 31 -18.12 19.52 0.76
N ALA A 32 -18.30 20.84 1.04
CA ALA A 32 -17.85 21.92 0.17
C ALA A 32 -16.43 22.43 0.41
N GLU A 33 -15.88 22.25 1.60
CA GLU A 33 -14.66 22.93 2.02
C GLU A 33 -13.47 21.98 2.38
N ARG A 34 -13.69 20.68 2.41
CA ARG A 34 -12.65 19.71 2.74
C ARG A 34 -12.35 18.75 1.59
N ASP A 35 -11.07 18.51 1.39
CA ASP A 35 -10.65 17.33 0.64
C ASP A 35 -10.99 16.09 1.46
N MET A 36 -11.95 15.32 0.98
CA MET A 36 -12.48 14.16 1.67
C MET A 36 -11.44 13.04 1.83
N SER A 37 -10.36 13.05 1.05
CA SER A 37 -9.24 12.11 1.21
C SER A 37 -8.51 12.28 2.55
N MET A 38 -8.74 13.39 3.24
CA MET A 38 -8.14 13.72 4.54
C MET A 38 -9.06 13.44 5.75
N ILE A 39 -10.25 12.84 5.54
CA ILE A 39 -11.12 12.48 6.65
C ILE A 39 -10.70 11.10 7.18
N GLU A 40 -9.94 11.12 8.24
CA GLU A 40 -9.58 9.91 8.98
C GLU A 40 -10.44 9.81 10.23
N PRO A 41 -11.12 8.66 10.46
CA PRO A 41 -11.85 8.45 11.69
C PRO A 41 -10.89 8.30 12.86
N VAL A 42 -11.20 8.93 13.98
CA VAL A 42 -10.54 8.65 15.25
C VAL A 42 -11.14 7.37 15.82
N VAL A 43 -10.39 6.28 15.78
CA VAL A 43 -10.81 4.98 16.28
C VAL A 43 -10.20 4.74 17.65
N LYS A 44 -11.03 4.36 18.63
CA LYS A 44 -10.57 4.02 19.98
C LYS A 44 -10.97 2.59 20.35
N GLY A 45 -10.13 1.92 21.11
CA GLY A 45 -10.38 0.57 21.58
C GLY A 45 -9.87 -0.55 20.65
N SER A 46 -9.15 -0.22 19.57
CA SER A 46 -8.51 -1.21 18.70
C SER A 46 -7.00 -1.10 18.74
N THR A 47 -6.33 -2.12 19.25
CA THR A 47 -4.87 -2.24 19.21
C THR A 47 -4.35 -2.40 17.78
N THR A 48 -5.11 -3.08 16.93
CA THR A 48 -4.76 -3.23 15.51
C THR A 48 -4.84 -1.88 14.79
N GLN A 49 -5.84 -1.05 15.11
CA GLN A 49 -5.94 0.30 14.55
C GLN A 49 -4.81 1.21 15.06
N ASP A 50 -4.41 1.09 16.32
CA ASP A 50 -3.28 1.85 16.87
C ASP A 50 -1.98 1.51 16.13
N ILE A 51 -1.76 0.23 15.80
CA ILE A 51 -0.62 -0.21 14.98
C ILE A 51 -0.71 0.37 13.57
N TYR A 52 -1.91 0.37 12.96
CA TYR A 52 -2.11 0.96 11.63
C TYR A 52 -1.85 2.46 11.62
N GLN A 53 -2.33 3.17 12.65
CA GLN A 53 -2.09 4.61 12.80
C GLN A 53 -0.59 4.91 12.92
N ALA A 54 0.15 4.12 13.71
CA ALA A 54 1.60 4.25 13.80
C ALA A 54 2.31 4.03 12.45
N TYR A 55 1.80 3.13 11.61
CA TYR A 55 2.28 2.95 10.24
C TYR A 55 2.01 4.18 9.37
N LEU A 56 0.80 4.73 9.42
CA LEU A 56 0.46 5.95 8.66
C LEU A 56 1.34 7.14 9.06
N GLU A 57 1.54 7.34 10.36
CA GLU A 57 2.43 8.39 10.89
C GLU A 57 3.89 8.21 10.44
N LEU A 58 4.37 6.96 10.40
CA LEU A 58 5.71 6.64 9.89
C LEU A 58 5.85 6.97 8.40
N MET A 59 4.80 6.71 7.61
CA MET A 59 4.81 6.90 6.15
C MET A 59 4.53 8.34 5.71
N SER A 60 3.77 9.10 6.49
CA SER A 60 3.32 10.46 6.13
C SER A 60 4.45 11.37 5.63
N PRO A 61 5.63 11.47 6.28
CA PRO A 61 6.69 12.35 5.80
C PRO A 61 7.26 11.95 4.43
N ILE A 62 7.24 10.66 4.10
CA ILE A 62 7.71 10.14 2.80
C ILE A 62 6.66 10.42 1.73
N GLN A 63 5.38 10.19 2.05
CA GLN A 63 4.25 10.46 1.16
C GLN A 63 4.16 11.95 0.81
N ASP A 64 4.34 12.84 1.79
CA ASP A 64 4.37 14.29 1.57
C ASP A 64 5.50 14.72 0.60
N LYS A 65 6.67 14.10 0.74
CA LYS A 65 7.78 14.34 -0.19
C LYS A 65 7.45 13.83 -1.61
N MET A 66 6.81 12.66 -1.70
CA MET A 66 6.40 12.09 -2.99
C MET A 66 5.37 12.97 -3.69
N HIS A 67 4.33 13.46 -2.99
CA HIS A 67 3.34 14.37 -3.56
C HIS A 67 3.99 15.65 -4.10
N LYS A 68 4.87 16.29 -3.32
CA LYS A 68 5.62 17.46 -3.78
C LYS A 68 6.51 17.18 -5.00
N MET A 69 7.06 15.97 -5.05
CA MET A 69 7.88 15.53 -6.18
C MET A 69 7.04 15.36 -7.44
N ASP A 70 5.88 14.71 -7.33
CA ASP A 70 4.94 14.51 -8.43
C ASP A 70 4.44 15.85 -8.98
N ASP A 71 4.10 16.79 -8.11
CA ASP A 71 3.75 18.16 -8.51
C ASP A 71 4.89 18.83 -9.29
N SER A 72 6.12 18.69 -8.82
CA SER A 72 7.30 19.25 -9.47
C SER A 72 7.56 18.63 -10.84
N ILE A 73 7.39 17.30 -10.98
CA ILE A 73 7.53 16.57 -12.24
C ILE A 73 6.47 17.05 -13.25
N ASN A 74 5.23 17.24 -12.78
CA ASN A 74 4.12 17.67 -13.63
C ASN A 74 4.25 19.14 -14.09
N GLN A 75 4.88 19.98 -13.30
CA GLN A 75 5.06 21.41 -13.60
C GLN A 75 6.28 21.71 -14.46
N THR A 76 7.29 20.84 -14.50
CA THR A 76 8.52 21.09 -15.25
C THR A 76 8.40 20.62 -16.70
N THR A 77 8.84 21.45 -17.64
CA THR A 77 8.92 21.13 -19.07
C THR A 77 10.33 20.71 -19.51
N ASP A 78 11.34 20.95 -18.68
CA ASP A 78 12.72 20.54 -18.95
C ASP A 78 12.89 19.03 -18.74
N LEU A 79 13.25 18.33 -19.79
CA LEU A 79 13.45 16.89 -19.78
C LEU A 79 14.55 16.44 -18.81
N ALA A 80 15.67 17.16 -18.75
CA ALA A 80 16.78 16.81 -17.86
C ALA A 80 16.36 16.94 -16.40
N GLN A 81 15.63 17.99 -16.06
CA GLN A 81 15.09 18.20 -14.73
C GLN A 81 14.04 17.12 -14.38
N ARG A 82 13.14 16.77 -15.30
CA ARG A 82 12.17 15.69 -15.10
C ARG A 82 12.86 14.35 -14.80
N VAL A 83 13.89 14.02 -15.54
CA VAL A 83 14.68 12.78 -15.32
C VAL A 83 15.35 12.80 -13.94
N ALA A 84 15.88 13.94 -13.51
CA ALA A 84 16.48 14.06 -12.18
C ALA A 84 15.44 13.86 -11.07
N LEU A 85 14.27 14.51 -11.17
CA LEU A 85 13.17 14.37 -10.23
C LEU A 85 12.62 12.92 -10.19
N ALA A 86 12.46 12.27 -11.35
CA ALA A 86 12.04 10.88 -11.43
C ALA A 86 13.01 9.92 -10.70
N LYS A 87 14.32 10.16 -10.80
CA LYS A 87 15.33 9.38 -10.05
C LYS A 87 15.20 9.57 -8.54
N GLU A 88 14.91 10.78 -8.08
CA GLU A 88 14.66 11.02 -6.66
C GLU A 88 13.34 10.38 -6.19
N ALA A 89 12.29 10.41 -7.01
CA ALA A 89 11.04 9.71 -6.71
C ALA A 89 11.25 8.19 -6.55
N ILE A 90 12.09 7.58 -7.39
CA ILE A 90 12.45 6.15 -7.24
C ILE A 90 13.11 5.88 -5.88
N LYS A 91 14.02 6.75 -5.43
CA LYS A 91 14.66 6.59 -4.11
C LYS A 91 13.66 6.69 -2.95
N LEU A 92 12.68 7.61 -3.05
CA LEU A 92 11.61 7.71 -2.05
C LEU A 92 10.73 6.47 -2.04
N GLN A 93 10.43 5.87 -3.21
CA GLN A 93 9.71 4.60 -3.28
C GLN A 93 10.51 3.45 -2.66
N GLU A 94 11.83 3.42 -2.85
CA GLU A 94 12.71 2.43 -2.20
C GLU A 94 12.73 2.62 -0.69
N GLU A 95 12.79 3.86 -0.21
CA GLU A 95 12.70 4.20 1.21
C GLU A 95 11.37 3.74 1.81
N MET A 96 10.23 4.02 1.13
CA MET A 96 8.91 3.55 1.54
C MET A 96 8.88 2.02 1.68
N ARG A 97 9.34 1.29 0.67
CA ARG A 97 9.39 -0.19 0.71
C ARG A 97 10.25 -0.69 1.86
N HIS A 98 11.39 -0.06 2.09
CA HIS A 98 12.28 -0.42 3.19
C HIS A 98 11.61 -0.21 4.56
N GLN A 99 11.00 0.95 4.79
CA GLN A 99 10.30 1.25 6.04
C GLN A 99 9.09 0.31 6.25
N THR A 100 8.33 0.03 5.19
CA THR A 100 7.24 -0.95 5.24
C THR A 100 7.75 -2.34 5.62
N SER A 101 8.86 -2.79 5.05
CA SER A 101 9.47 -4.08 5.37
C SER A 101 9.91 -4.17 6.85
N LEU A 102 10.54 -3.12 7.37
CA LEU A 102 10.92 -3.04 8.77
C LEU A 102 9.70 -3.05 9.70
N PHE A 103 8.65 -2.31 9.32
CA PHE A 103 7.42 -2.28 10.10
C PHE A 103 6.74 -3.65 10.16
N ILE A 104 6.65 -4.37 9.03
CA ILE A 104 6.11 -5.75 8.98
C ILE A 104 6.90 -6.66 9.93
N GLN A 105 8.24 -6.62 9.89
CA GLN A 105 9.09 -7.44 10.75
C GLN A 105 8.92 -7.14 12.24
N GLN A 106 8.60 -5.91 12.60
CA GLN A 106 8.36 -5.51 14.00
C GLN A 106 6.97 -5.89 14.52
N HIS A 107 6.01 -6.16 13.61
CA HIS A 107 4.60 -6.39 13.94
C HIS A 107 4.04 -7.68 13.37
N THR A 108 4.84 -8.76 13.30
CA THR A 108 4.52 -10.02 12.58
C THR A 108 3.21 -10.67 13.02
N THR A 109 2.78 -10.46 14.26
CA THR A 109 1.51 -11.00 14.79
C THR A 109 0.30 -10.14 14.45
N SER A 110 0.49 -8.94 13.92
CA SER A 110 -0.59 -8.00 13.61
C SER A 110 -1.21 -8.27 12.25
N LEU A 111 -2.54 -8.14 12.17
CA LEU A 111 -3.25 -8.14 10.88
C LEU A 111 -2.77 -7.01 9.95
N VAL A 112 -2.32 -5.87 10.51
CA VAL A 112 -1.72 -4.78 9.71
C VAL A 112 -0.49 -5.27 8.96
N ALA A 113 0.43 -6.00 9.61
CA ALA A 113 1.61 -6.54 8.96
C ALA A 113 1.25 -7.56 7.87
N PHE A 114 0.22 -8.38 8.11
CA PHE A 114 -0.31 -9.31 7.12
C PHE A 114 -0.84 -8.57 5.88
N ASP A 115 -1.68 -7.57 6.08
CA ASP A 115 -2.26 -6.77 4.99
C ASP A 115 -1.19 -5.99 4.21
N LEU A 116 -0.22 -5.39 4.90
CA LEU A 116 0.90 -4.68 4.25
C LEU A 116 1.76 -5.62 3.41
N LEU A 117 1.98 -6.86 3.88
CA LEU A 117 2.70 -7.85 3.08
C LEU A 117 1.90 -8.29 1.86
N LEU A 118 0.60 -8.52 2.02
CA LEU A 118 -0.31 -8.84 0.92
C LEU A 118 -0.33 -7.72 -0.14
N GLU A 119 -0.40 -6.46 0.30
CA GLU A 119 -0.33 -5.29 -0.59
C GLU A 119 1.02 -5.18 -1.32
N SER A 120 2.12 -5.48 -0.63
CA SER A 120 3.46 -5.48 -1.23
C SER A 120 3.58 -6.43 -2.42
N PHE A 121 2.84 -7.54 -2.41
CA PHE A 121 2.82 -8.50 -3.51
C PHE A 121 1.75 -8.21 -4.57
N SER A 122 0.84 -7.27 -4.33
CA SER A 122 -0.27 -6.95 -5.25
C SER A 122 0.16 -6.10 -6.45
N SER A 123 1.31 -5.44 -6.40
CA SER A 123 1.85 -4.66 -7.51
C SER A 123 2.44 -5.57 -8.58
N LEU A 124 1.95 -5.46 -9.82
CA LEU A 124 2.48 -6.20 -10.97
C LEU A 124 2.91 -5.23 -12.08
N PRO A 125 4.14 -5.32 -12.59
CA PRO A 125 5.20 -6.22 -12.15
C PRO A 125 5.68 -5.88 -10.73
N THR A 126 6.07 -6.92 -9.98
CA THR A 126 6.58 -6.72 -8.64
C THR A 126 7.97 -6.06 -8.64
N PRO A 127 8.28 -5.17 -7.69
CA PRO A 127 9.62 -4.61 -7.53
C PRO A 127 10.62 -5.54 -6.80
N TYR A 128 10.21 -6.77 -6.47
CA TYR A 128 11.01 -7.72 -5.71
C TYR A 128 11.54 -8.85 -6.59
N THR A 129 12.67 -9.43 -6.18
CA THR A 129 13.16 -10.72 -6.69
C THR A 129 12.39 -11.87 -6.03
N SER A 130 12.40 -13.06 -6.65
CA SER A 130 11.79 -14.26 -6.06
C SER A 130 12.38 -14.59 -4.69
N GLN A 131 13.69 -14.39 -4.49
CA GLN A 131 14.34 -14.60 -3.20
C GLN A 131 13.84 -13.64 -2.12
N GLN A 132 13.66 -12.36 -2.46
CA GLN A 132 13.08 -11.37 -1.52
C GLN A 132 11.64 -11.72 -1.15
N ILE A 133 10.84 -12.19 -2.09
CA ILE A 133 9.46 -12.64 -1.82
C ILE A 133 9.47 -13.82 -0.84
N ASP A 134 10.35 -14.81 -1.03
CA ASP A 134 10.47 -15.95 -0.11
C ASP A 134 10.93 -15.53 1.30
N GLU A 135 11.86 -14.59 1.38
CA GLU A 135 12.31 -14.01 2.65
C GLU A 135 11.16 -13.30 3.37
N MET A 136 10.41 -12.45 2.64
CA MET A 136 9.27 -11.71 3.18
C MET A 136 8.16 -12.65 3.66
N MET A 137 7.88 -13.73 2.93
CA MET A 137 6.96 -14.78 3.37
C MET A 137 7.43 -15.46 4.66
N GLY A 138 8.73 -15.59 4.83
CA GLY A 138 9.36 -16.14 6.04
C GLY A 138 9.05 -15.33 7.30
N TRP A 139 8.90 -14.01 7.20
CA TRP A 139 8.64 -13.14 8.36
C TRP A 139 7.34 -13.47 9.08
N LEU A 140 6.27 -13.80 8.32
CA LEU A 140 4.94 -14.06 8.87
C LEU A 140 4.62 -15.55 9.07
N LYS A 141 5.45 -16.45 8.56
CA LYS A 141 5.16 -17.89 8.51
C LYS A 141 4.81 -18.49 9.87
N ASN A 142 5.57 -18.15 10.91
CA ASN A 142 5.39 -18.75 12.24
C ASN A 142 4.07 -18.31 12.89
N ASP A 143 3.66 -17.06 12.66
CA ASP A 143 2.50 -16.47 13.32
C ASP A 143 1.21 -16.76 12.53
N TRP A 144 1.29 -16.92 11.19
CA TRP A 144 0.13 -16.95 10.31
C TRP A 144 -0.10 -18.26 9.55
N SER A 145 0.85 -19.20 9.51
CA SER A 145 0.73 -20.42 8.70
C SER A 145 -0.48 -21.30 9.03
N SER A 146 -1.05 -21.19 10.23
CA SER A 146 -2.29 -21.85 10.64
C SER A 146 -3.54 -21.03 10.43
N SER A 147 -3.44 -19.79 9.97
CA SER A 147 -4.55 -18.89 9.71
C SER A 147 -5.28 -19.27 8.41
N ALA A 148 -6.61 -19.11 8.40
CA ALA A 148 -7.42 -19.30 7.19
C ALA A 148 -7.07 -18.32 6.05
N GLN A 149 -6.45 -17.19 6.35
CA GLN A 149 -6.03 -16.18 5.36
C GLN A 149 -4.66 -16.48 4.74
N TYR A 150 -3.81 -17.30 5.36
CA TYR A 150 -2.44 -17.55 4.88
C TYR A 150 -2.36 -18.12 3.46
N PRO A 151 -3.27 -19.02 3.00
CA PRO A 151 -3.28 -19.48 1.61
C PRO A 151 -3.46 -18.36 0.58
N MET A 152 -4.21 -17.31 0.92
CA MET A 152 -4.37 -16.13 0.05
C MET A 152 -3.04 -15.39 -0.12
N LEU A 153 -2.30 -15.19 0.99
CA LEU A 153 -0.97 -14.57 0.96
C LEU A 153 0.02 -15.42 0.13
N GLN A 154 -0.02 -16.75 0.29
CA GLN A 154 0.80 -17.67 -0.52
C GLN A 154 0.49 -17.56 -2.01
N MET A 155 -0.80 -17.54 -2.38
CA MET A 155 -1.22 -17.38 -3.77
C MET A 155 -0.71 -16.05 -4.34
N GLN A 156 -0.83 -14.95 -3.60
CA GLN A 156 -0.37 -13.64 -4.04
C GLN A 156 1.16 -13.60 -4.19
N ALA A 157 1.90 -14.22 -3.26
CA ALA A 157 3.36 -14.36 -3.36
C ALA A 157 3.79 -15.14 -4.61
N GLU A 158 3.11 -16.26 -4.92
CA GLU A 158 3.41 -17.02 -6.13
C GLU A 158 3.09 -16.23 -7.41
N MET A 159 1.99 -15.49 -7.44
CA MET A 159 1.67 -14.59 -8.57
C MET A 159 2.75 -13.51 -8.75
N ALA A 160 3.20 -12.90 -7.65
CA ALA A 160 4.28 -11.90 -7.69
C ALA A 160 5.58 -12.50 -8.22
N LYS A 161 5.93 -13.75 -7.86
CA LYS A 161 7.14 -14.41 -8.37
C LYS A 161 7.15 -14.58 -9.89
N HIS A 162 5.99 -14.74 -10.53
CA HIS A 162 5.94 -14.82 -12.01
C HIS A 162 6.41 -13.53 -12.70
N THR A 163 6.28 -12.38 -12.04
CA THR A 163 6.73 -11.08 -12.56
C THR A 163 7.95 -10.53 -11.84
N ALA A 164 8.61 -11.37 -11.00
CA ALA A 164 9.73 -10.97 -10.17
C ALA A 164 10.96 -10.54 -10.99
N ILE A 165 11.71 -9.58 -10.46
CA ILE A 165 12.95 -9.12 -11.07
C ILE A 165 13.95 -10.28 -11.21
N GLY A 166 14.48 -10.44 -12.42
CA GLY A 166 15.45 -11.50 -12.76
C GLY A 166 14.83 -12.83 -13.19
N ASN A 167 13.51 -12.94 -13.22
CA ASN A 167 12.85 -14.10 -13.81
C ASN A 167 12.90 -14.06 -15.34
N HIS A 168 12.93 -15.24 -15.95
CA HIS A 168 12.85 -15.34 -17.41
C HIS A 168 11.48 -14.86 -17.90
N TYR A 169 11.50 -14.04 -18.95
CA TYR A 169 10.30 -13.65 -19.67
C TYR A 169 9.64 -14.91 -20.25
N ILE A 170 8.35 -15.10 -19.97
CA ILE A 170 7.56 -16.17 -20.60
C ILE A 170 7.06 -15.59 -21.92
N ASP A 171 7.69 -16.00 -23.03
CA ASP A 171 7.24 -15.65 -24.37
C ASP A 171 5.95 -16.42 -24.69
N GLY A 172 4.82 -15.73 -24.58
CA GLY A 172 3.52 -16.27 -24.94
C GLY A 172 3.32 -16.22 -26.45
N THR A 173 3.41 -17.34 -27.13
CA THR A 173 2.99 -17.42 -28.53
C THR A 173 1.48 -17.28 -28.59
N VAL A 174 0.98 -16.12 -29.05
CA VAL A 174 -0.44 -15.94 -29.35
C VAL A 174 -0.75 -16.72 -30.64
N VAL A 175 -1.36 -17.88 -30.53
CA VAL A 175 -1.92 -18.57 -31.66
C VAL A 175 -3.22 -17.86 -32.03
N ASN A 176 -3.22 -17.20 -33.19
CA ASN A 176 -4.44 -16.58 -33.74
C ASN A 176 -5.37 -17.72 -34.18
N PRO A 177 -6.58 -17.90 -33.60
CA PRO A 177 -7.52 -18.89 -34.14
C PRO A 177 -8.01 -18.35 -35.47
N GLU A 178 -7.78 -19.13 -36.55
CA GLU A 178 -8.42 -18.94 -37.85
C GLU A 178 -9.93 -19.18 -37.78
#